data_b5d00acb0b0d27258921931a38f6d416
#
_entry.id   b5d00acb0b0d27258921931a38f6d416
#
_cell.length_a   1.000
_cell.length_b   1.000
_cell.length_c   1.000
_cell.angle_alpha   90.00
_cell.angle_beta   90.00
_cell.angle_gamma   90.00
#
_symmetry.space_group_name_H-M   'P 1'
#
loop_
_entity.id
_entity.type
_entity.pdbx_description
1 polymer ?
#
loop_
_entity_poly.entity_id
_entity_poly.type
_entity_poly.pdbx_seq_one_letter_code
_entity_poly.pdbx_strand_id
1 'polypeptide(L)'
;MTARDDAIVAEGLRKRYRDRYALDGFDLRVRQGTVCGLLGPNGAGKTTSVRILSTLLRLDEGRAEVAGFDVTRQPDQVRYRIGLVGQHPALDEALSGRQNLVLFGRLFHLGRRRARQRAVELLERFALADAAEQPVSTYSGGMRRRLDLAAGMILAPAVLFLDEPTTGLDPRGRNEVWESVRELVRTGTTVLLTTQHLDEADQLADRISVVEAGRVIAEGTPDDLKTQLGGDRIEVVVAAPTDLATAVAQVRRVADCEPTVDVDRRMVSVRVGHQAGALVDVLRALDAVNVPVADVALRRPTLDDVFLHLTGHRTRSAEEVAA
;
A
#
# COMPACT_ATOMS: atom_id res chain seq x y z
N MET A 1 -11.79 22.88 -2.71
CA MET A 1 -10.41 22.35 -2.80
C MET A 1 -9.98 22.50 -4.26
N THR A 2 -8.98 23.30 -4.51
CA THR A 2 -8.57 23.68 -5.86
C THR A 2 -7.70 22.59 -6.46
N ALA A 3 -7.87 22.25 -7.74
CA ALA A 3 -7.11 21.26 -8.52
C ALA A 3 -5.57 21.49 -8.55
N ARG A 4 -5.04 22.44 -7.78
CA ARG A 4 -3.60 22.74 -7.68
C ARG A 4 -2.84 21.90 -6.64
N ASP A 5 -3.55 21.14 -5.80
CA ASP A 5 -2.93 20.38 -4.71
C ASP A 5 -2.72 18.90 -5.03
N ASP A 6 -3.23 18.41 -6.19
CA ASP A 6 -3.10 17.02 -6.60
C ASP A 6 -1.88 16.84 -7.52
N ALA A 7 -1.04 15.85 -7.18
CA ALA A 7 0.10 15.45 -8.01
C ALA A 7 -0.30 14.48 -9.12
N ILE A 8 -1.35 13.69 -8.89
CA ILE A 8 -1.90 12.75 -9.86
C ILE A 8 -3.42 12.90 -9.89
N VAL A 9 -3.99 13.01 -11.07
CA VAL A 9 -5.43 12.97 -11.32
C VAL A 9 -5.70 11.98 -12.45
N ALA A 10 -6.55 11.01 -12.21
CA ALA A 10 -7.04 10.07 -13.22
C ALA A 10 -8.57 10.05 -13.14
N GLU A 11 -9.24 10.18 -14.29
CA GLU A 11 -10.69 10.27 -14.39
C GLU A 11 -11.20 9.34 -15.48
N GLY A 12 -11.99 8.34 -15.09
CA GLY A 12 -12.66 7.40 -15.98
C GLY A 12 -11.71 6.59 -16.87
N LEU A 13 -10.49 6.25 -16.38
CA LEU A 13 -9.53 5.56 -17.23
C LEU A 13 -10.06 4.20 -17.64
N ARG A 14 -10.00 3.92 -18.95
CA ARG A 14 -10.25 2.60 -19.51
C ARG A 14 -9.05 2.10 -20.30
N LYS A 15 -8.79 0.81 -20.13
CA LYS A 15 -7.78 0.07 -20.90
C LYS A 15 -8.23 -1.34 -21.15
N ARG A 16 -8.33 -1.71 -22.43
CA ARG A 16 -8.76 -3.02 -22.87
C ARG A 16 -7.60 -3.80 -23.48
N TYR A 17 -7.48 -5.06 -23.14
CA TYR A 17 -6.59 -6.01 -23.79
C TYR A 17 -7.45 -7.14 -24.40
N ARG A 18 -7.52 -7.19 -25.72
CA ARG A 18 -8.41 -8.11 -26.46
C ARG A 18 -9.86 -7.97 -25.96
N ASP A 19 -10.38 -8.97 -25.25
CA ASP A 19 -11.77 -9.01 -24.78
C ASP A 19 -11.95 -8.64 -23.31
N ARG A 20 -10.86 -8.31 -22.59
CA ARG A 20 -10.88 -8.01 -21.16
C ARG A 20 -10.45 -6.59 -20.87
N TYR A 21 -11.20 -5.89 -20.05
CA TYR A 21 -10.78 -4.62 -19.48
C TYR A 21 -9.78 -4.85 -18.36
N ALA A 22 -8.63 -4.19 -18.43
CA ALA A 22 -7.66 -4.11 -17.33
C ALA A 22 -7.95 -2.89 -16.44
N LEU A 23 -8.49 -1.81 -17.03
CA LEU A 23 -9.11 -0.68 -16.32
C LEU A 23 -10.47 -0.43 -16.95
N ASP A 24 -11.48 -0.17 -16.12
CA ASP A 24 -12.86 0.04 -16.56
C ASP A 24 -13.54 1.14 -15.72
N GLY A 25 -13.20 2.40 -16.00
CA GLY A 25 -13.66 3.54 -15.22
C GLY A 25 -12.84 3.70 -13.93
N PHE A 26 -11.50 3.66 -14.06
CA PHE A 26 -10.59 3.84 -12.95
C PHE A 26 -10.42 5.33 -12.64
N ASP A 27 -10.74 5.72 -11.42
CA ASP A 27 -10.57 7.07 -10.89
C ASP A 27 -9.52 7.08 -9.78
N LEU A 28 -8.65 8.11 -9.75
CA LEU A 28 -7.64 8.25 -8.71
C LEU A 28 -7.24 9.71 -8.53
N ARG A 29 -7.09 10.14 -7.27
CA ARG A 29 -6.51 11.45 -6.92
C ARG A 29 -5.45 11.27 -5.85
N VAL A 30 -4.25 11.80 -6.10
CA VAL A 30 -3.13 11.73 -5.17
C VAL A 30 -2.65 13.14 -4.86
N ARG A 31 -2.67 13.51 -3.59
CA ARG A 31 -2.19 14.81 -3.11
C ARG A 31 -0.67 14.91 -3.20
N GLN A 32 -0.18 16.13 -3.44
CA GLN A 32 1.26 16.39 -3.44
C GLN A 32 1.87 16.10 -2.06
N GLY A 33 3.09 15.52 -2.07
CA GLY A 33 3.86 15.23 -0.86
C GLY A 33 3.27 14.15 0.03
N THR A 34 2.45 13.24 -0.53
CA THR A 34 1.86 12.10 0.21
C THR A 34 2.22 10.77 -0.44
N VAL A 35 2.03 9.69 0.33
CA VAL A 35 2.06 8.31 -0.18
C VAL A 35 0.62 7.84 -0.44
N CYS A 36 0.31 7.50 -1.68
CA CYS A 36 -0.93 6.79 -2.01
C CYS A 36 -0.63 5.33 -2.33
N GLY A 37 -1.25 4.40 -1.60
CA GLY A 37 -1.17 2.97 -1.83
C GLY A 37 -2.29 2.49 -2.76
N LEU A 38 -1.95 1.89 -3.92
CA LEU A 38 -2.88 1.11 -4.73
C LEU A 38 -2.85 -0.34 -4.26
N LEU A 39 -3.84 -0.75 -3.49
CA LEU A 39 -3.97 -2.08 -2.93
C LEU A 39 -4.91 -2.93 -3.77
N GLY A 40 -4.59 -4.19 -4.00
CA GLY A 40 -5.48 -5.11 -4.71
C GLY A 40 -4.80 -6.40 -5.14
N PRO A 41 -5.57 -7.43 -5.56
CA PRO A 41 -5.02 -8.69 -6.00
C PRO A 41 -4.25 -8.57 -7.32
N ASN A 42 -3.56 -9.66 -7.69
CA ASN A 42 -2.91 -9.75 -8.99
C ASN A 42 -3.97 -9.68 -10.11
N GLY A 43 -3.69 -8.86 -11.13
CA GLY A 43 -4.62 -8.63 -12.23
C GLY A 43 -5.72 -7.60 -11.95
N ALA A 44 -5.74 -6.94 -10.79
CA ALA A 44 -6.72 -5.89 -10.47
C ALA A 44 -6.58 -4.61 -11.33
N GLY A 45 -5.46 -4.42 -12.04
CA GLY A 45 -5.22 -3.24 -12.87
C GLY A 45 -4.13 -2.30 -12.34
N LYS A 46 -3.52 -2.57 -11.18
CA LYS A 46 -2.50 -1.72 -10.53
C LYS A 46 -1.33 -1.36 -11.45
N THR A 47 -0.62 -2.36 -11.98
CA THR A 47 0.50 -2.13 -12.91
C THR A 47 0.06 -1.46 -14.21
N THR A 48 -1.16 -1.73 -14.68
CA THR A 48 -1.71 -1.06 -15.87
C THR A 48 -1.93 0.43 -15.62
N SER A 49 -2.49 0.80 -14.46
CA SER A 49 -2.67 2.21 -14.10
C SER A 49 -1.32 2.94 -13.97
N VAL A 50 -0.32 2.33 -13.30
CA VAL A 50 1.05 2.89 -13.22
C VAL A 50 1.65 3.09 -14.61
N ARG A 51 1.53 2.12 -15.52
CA ARG A 51 2.06 2.24 -16.89
C ARG A 51 1.39 3.36 -17.69
N ILE A 52 0.09 3.60 -17.50
CA ILE A 52 -0.60 4.70 -18.13
C ILE A 52 -0.14 6.04 -17.56
N LEU A 53 -0.14 6.17 -16.23
CA LEU A 53 0.26 7.39 -15.52
C LEU A 53 1.74 7.75 -15.77
N SER A 54 2.61 6.75 -15.94
CA SER A 54 4.02 6.94 -16.29
C SER A 54 4.28 7.08 -17.80
N THR A 55 3.24 7.18 -18.62
CA THR A 55 3.31 7.31 -20.09
C THR A 55 3.91 6.12 -20.85
N LEU A 56 4.05 4.97 -20.22
CA LEU A 56 4.54 3.74 -20.84
C LEU A 56 3.46 2.99 -21.63
N LEU A 57 2.19 3.30 -21.36
CA LEU A 57 1.03 2.72 -22.01
C LEU A 57 0.01 3.81 -22.32
N ARG A 58 -0.59 3.78 -23.52
CA ARG A 58 -1.69 4.68 -23.87
C ARG A 58 -2.99 4.18 -23.27
N LEU A 59 -3.76 5.09 -22.66
CA LEU A 59 -5.15 4.83 -22.28
C LEU A 59 -6.03 4.75 -23.53
N ASP A 60 -7.17 4.07 -23.44
CA ASP A 60 -8.13 3.98 -24.52
C ASP A 60 -9.21 5.04 -24.35
N GLU A 61 -9.69 5.28 -23.09
CA GLU A 61 -10.66 6.31 -22.75
C GLU A 61 -10.31 6.93 -21.38
N GLY A 62 -10.87 8.12 -21.13
CA GLY A 62 -10.66 8.86 -19.89
C GLY A 62 -9.57 9.92 -20.00
N ARG A 63 -9.13 10.46 -18.88
CA ARG A 63 -8.11 11.51 -18.78
C ARG A 63 -7.17 11.24 -17.60
N ALA A 64 -5.88 11.54 -17.78
CA ALA A 64 -4.95 11.53 -16.66
C ALA A 64 -3.96 12.69 -16.75
N GLU A 65 -3.66 13.27 -15.57
CA GLU A 65 -2.65 14.30 -15.37
C GLU A 65 -1.68 13.86 -14.28
N VAL A 66 -0.38 14.08 -14.49
CA VAL A 66 0.68 13.82 -13.53
C VAL A 66 1.59 15.04 -13.44
N ALA A 67 1.83 15.51 -12.23
CA ALA A 67 2.60 16.72 -11.94
C ALA A 67 2.10 17.95 -12.77
N GLY A 68 0.78 18.02 -13.02
CA GLY A 68 0.13 19.09 -13.76
C GLY A 68 0.20 18.98 -15.29
N PHE A 69 0.68 17.84 -15.82
CA PHE A 69 0.79 17.58 -17.26
C PHE A 69 -0.08 16.41 -17.70
N ASP A 70 -0.79 16.59 -18.81
CA ASP A 70 -1.62 15.54 -19.44
C ASP A 70 -0.72 14.42 -19.99
N VAL A 71 -0.96 13.18 -19.56
CA VAL A 71 -0.12 12.02 -19.90
C VAL A 71 -0.15 11.67 -21.40
N THR A 72 -1.20 12.07 -22.12
CA THR A 72 -1.38 11.79 -23.54
C THR A 72 -0.83 12.90 -24.40
N ARG A 73 -1.08 14.17 -24.01
CA ARG A 73 -0.71 15.35 -24.80
C ARG A 73 0.70 15.86 -24.51
N GLN A 74 1.18 15.63 -23.29
CA GLN A 74 2.44 16.16 -22.78
C GLN A 74 3.34 15.08 -22.16
N PRO A 75 3.52 13.90 -22.80
CA PRO A 75 4.22 12.77 -22.20
C PRO A 75 5.68 13.07 -21.83
N ASP A 76 6.37 13.91 -22.60
CA ASP A 76 7.76 14.25 -22.32
C ASP A 76 7.89 15.11 -21.06
N GLN A 77 6.96 16.06 -20.83
CA GLN A 77 6.94 16.85 -19.59
C GLN A 77 6.67 15.95 -18.37
N VAL A 78 5.76 14.97 -18.51
CA VAL A 78 5.50 13.98 -17.46
C VAL A 78 6.77 13.20 -17.16
N ARG A 79 7.46 12.65 -18.17
CA ARG A 79 8.68 11.83 -17.98
C ARG A 79 9.81 12.57 -17.26
N TYR A 80 9.94 13.87 -17.45
CA TYR A 80 10.93 14.69 -16.72
C TYR A 80 10.53 14.98 -15.27
N ARG A 81 9.29 14.75 -14.88
CA ARG A 81 8.75 15.02 -13.54
C ARG A 81 8.54 13.77 -12.71
N ILE A 82 8.68 12.60 -13.30
CA ILE A 82 8.43 11.33 -12.63
C ILE A 82 9.70 10.50 -12.49
N GLY A 83 9.72 9.64 -11.46
CA GLY A 83 10.56 8.48 -11.36
C GLY A 83 9.70 7.22 -11.43
N LEU A 84 10.23 6.15 -11.95
CA LEU A 84 9.56 4.84 -11.98
C LEU A 84 10.53 3.76 -11.54
N VAL A 85 10.10 2.99 -10.54
CA VAL A 85 10.80 1.81 -10.03
C VAL A 85 9.87 0.62 -10.20
N GLY A 86 10.21 -0.25 -11.13
CA GLY A 86 9.40 -1.43 -11.47
C GLY A 86 9.58 -2.59 -10.50
N GLN A 87 8.94 -3.73 -10.79
CA GLN A 87 9.07 -4.95 -10.00
C GLN A 87 10.49 -5.54 -10.03
N HIS A 88 11.18 -5.39 -11.16
CA HIS A 88 12.56 -5.83 -11.32
C HIS A 88 13.48 -4.60 -11.39
N PRO A 89 14.60 -4.59 -10.63
CA PRO A 89 15.57 -3.54 -10.71
C PRO A 89 16.12 -3.35 -12.12
N ALA A 90 16.19 -2.10 -12.58
CA ALA A 90 16.73 -1.77 -13.89
C ALA A 90 18.25 -1.52 -13.85
N LEU A 91 18.94 -2.22 -12.95
CA LEU A 91 20.37 -2.07 -12.69
C LEU A 91 21.21 -3.02 -13.51
N ASP A 92 22.38 -2.58 -13.96
CA ASP A 92 23.40 -3.43 -14.52
C ASP A 92 24.25 -4.04 -13.38
N GLU A 93 24.14 -5.34 -13.20
CA GLU A 93 24.81 -6.06 -12.11
C GLU A 93 26.35 -6.12 -12.25
N ALA A 94 26.88 -5.93 -13.45
CA ALA A 94 28.33 -5.90 -13.69
C ALA A 94 28.95 -4.53 -13.31
N LEU A 95 28.15 -3.48 -13.28
CA LEU A 95 28.59 -2.14 -12.90
C LEU A 95 28.54 -1.95 -11.39
N SER A 96 29.33 -1.02 -10.88
CA SER A 96 29.22 -0.58 -9.48
C SER A 96 27.98 0.27 -9.24
N GLY A 97 27.59 0.45 -7.96
CA GLY A 97 26.47 1.32 -7.60
C GLY A 97 26.66 2.74 -8.16
N ARG A 98 27.85 3.30 -8.04
CA ARG A 98 28.18 4.62 -8.60
C ARG A 98 28.08 4.65 -10.12
N GLN A 99 28.60 3.63 -10.80
CA GLN A 99 28.55 3.54 -12.26
C GLN A 99 27.10 3.48 -12.78
N ASN A 100 26.23 2.70 -12.12
CA ASN A 100 24.82 2.66 -12.44
C ASN A 100 24.17 4.04 -12.35
N LEU A 101 24.32 4.76 -11.23
CA LEU A 101 23.71 6.09 -11.07
C LEU A 101 24.28 7.12 -12.06
N VAL A 102 25.59 7.07 -12.36
CA VAL A 102 26.18 7.92 -13.39
C VAL A 102 25.64 7.59 -14.77
N LEU A 103 25.42 6.30 -15.09
CA LEU A 103 24.79 5.86 -16.33
C LEU A 103 23.39 6.45 -16.47
N PHE A 104 22.53 6.29 -15.46
CA PHE A 104 21.19 6.89 -15.46
C PHE A 104 21.24 8.41 -15.61
N GLY A 105 22.10 9.09 -14.86
CA GLY A 105 22.26 10.54 -15.00
C GLY A 105 22.65 10.97 -16.42
N ARG A 106 23.47 10.18 -17.11
CA ARG A 106 23.83 10.45 -18.50
C ARG A 106 22.71 10.16 -19.48
N LEU A 107 21.94 9.09 -19.27
CA LEU A 107 20.74 8.77 -20.06
C LEU A 107 19.68 9.88 -19.98
N PHE A 108 19.57 10.52 -18.81
CA PHE A 108 18.72 11.69 -18.59
C PHE A 108 19.40 13.04 -18.93
N HIS A 109 20.48 13.02 -19.70
CA HIS A 109 21.19 14.21 -20.22
C HIS A 109 21.73 15.20 -19.17
N LEU A 110 22.01 14.76 -17.93
CA LEU A 110 22.56 15.64 -16.88
C LEU A 110 24.00 16.13 -17.15
N GLY A 111 24.69 15.56 -18.13
CA GLY A 111 26.10 15.82 -18.37
C GLY A 111 27.01 15.12 -17.33
N ARG A 112 28.29 14.90 -17.70
CA ARG A 112 29.22 14.08 -16.89
C ARG A 112 29.43 14.57 -15.45
N ARG A 113 29.63 15.88 -15.30
CA ARG A 113 29.96 16.46 -13.98
C ARG A 113 28.76 16.35 -13.03
N ARG A 114 27.59 16.77 -13.50
CA ARG A 114 26.35 16.74 -12.69
C ARG A 114 25.90 15.32 -12.40
N ALA A 115 26.01 14.38 -13.35
CA ALA A 115 25.69 12.97 -13.13
C ALA A 115 26.57 12.35 -12.04
N ARG A 116 27.89 12.64 -12.01
CA ARG A 116 28.78 12.17 -10.95
C ARG A 116 28.44 12.76 -9.59
N GLN A 117 28.20 14.07 -9.53
CA GLN A 117 27.80 14.73 -8.28
C GLN A 117 26.49 14.15 -7.75
N ARG A 118 25.49 14.00 -8.62
CA ARG A 118 24.19 13.45 -8.25
C ARG A 118 24.27 11.99 -7.77
N ALA A 119 25.16 11.19 -8.38
CA ALA A 119 25.41 9.82 -7.95
C ALA A 119 25.97 9.77 -6.52
N VAL A 120 26.88 10.65 -6.14
CA VAL A 120 27.40 10.73 -4.76
C VAL A 120 26.29 11.10 -3.78
N GLU A 121 25.54 12.17 -4.05
CA GLU A 121 24.42 12.62 -3.22
C GLU A 121 23.39 11.50 -2.97
N LEU A 122 23.05 10.73 -4.01
CA LEU A 122 22.08 9.65 -3.90
C LEU A 122 22.65 8.44 -3.15
N LEU A 123 23.91 8.06 -3.38
CA LEU A 123 24.55 6.98 -2.63
C LEU A 123 24.61 7.27 -1.13
N GLU A 124 24.92 8.51 -0.75
CA GLU A 124 24.88 8.94 0.65
C GLU A 124 23.47 8.90 1.21
N ARG A 125 22.50 9.49 0.49
CA ARG A 125 21.10 9.55 0.91
C ARG A 125 20.46 8.17 1.13
N PHE A 126 20.82 7.19 0.29
CA PHE A 126 20.29 5.82 0.37
C PHE A 126 21.16 4.87 1.19
N ALA A 127 22.15 5.39 1.95
CA ALA A 127 23.06 4.62 2.79
C ALA A 127 23.81 3.50 2.00
N LEU A 128 24.34 3.86 0.83
CA LEU A 128 25.09 2.99 -0.08
C LEU A 128 26.51 3.50 -0.36
N ALA A 129 26.97 4.52 0.38
CA ALA A 129 28.28 5.15 0.16
C ALA A 129 29.42 4.15 0.32
N ASP A 130 29.39 3.29 1.34
CA ASP A 130 30.43 2.30 1.63
C ASP A 130 30.54 1.19 0.57
N ALA A 131 29.46 0.94 -0.15
CA ALA A 131 29.39 -0.07 -1.22
C ALA A 131 29.45 0.54 -2.64
N ALA A 132 29.66 1.87 -2.74
CA ALA A 132 29.52 2.62 -3.98
C ALA A 132 30.36 2.07 -5.16
N GLU A 133 31.55 1.56 -4.88
CA GLU A 133 32.47 1.05 -5.88
C GLU A 133 32.37 -0.47 -6.10
N GLN A 134 31.58 -1.18 -5.29
CA GLN A 134 31.39 -2.63 -5.43
C GLN A 134 30.43 -2.93 -6.58
N PRO A 135 30.63 -4.02 -7.33
CA PRO A 135 29.66 -4.47 -8.34
C PRO A 135 28.28 -4.78 -7.73
N VAL A 136 27.22 -4.37 -8.42
CA VAL A 136 25.84 -4.54 -7.93
C VAL A 136 25.49 -6.04 -7.76
N SER A 137 26.16 -6.95 -8.50
CA SER A 137 26.02 -8.40 -8.29
C SER A 137 26.32 -8.86 -6.86
N THR A 138 27.14 -8.12 -6.11
CA THR A 138 27.50 -8.43 -4.71
C THR A 138 26.53 -7.81 -3.68
N TYR A 139 25.58 -6.98 -4.13
CA TYR A 139 24.63 -6.31 -3.23
C TYR A 139 23.58 -7.29 -2.69
N SER A 140 23.15 -7.06 -1.45
CA SER A 140 21.95 -7.72 -0.93
C SER A 140 20.70 -7.28 -1.70
N GLY A 141 19.60 -8.01 -1.60
CA GLY A 141 18.32 -7.63 -2.20
C GLY A 141 17.88 -6.22 -1.79
N GLY A 142 17.97 -5.90 -0.49
CA GLY A 142 17.67 -4.56 0.03
C GLY A 142 18.57 -3.47 -0.51
N MET A 143 19.88 -3.73 -0.63
CA MET A 143 20.83 -2.79 -1.25
C MET A 143 20.51 -2.54 -2.72
N ARG A 144 20.22 -3.60 -3.50
CA ARG A 144 19.80 -3.45 -4.91
C ARG A 144 18.54 -2.61 -5.02
N ARG A 145 17.56 -2.85 -4.15
CA ARG A 145 16.30 -2.10 -4.17
C ARG A 145 16.49 -0.63 -3.80
N ARG A 146 17.32 -0.33 -2.80
CA ARG A 146 17.69 1.06 -2.46
C ARG A 146 18.43 1.76 -3.59
N LEU A 147 19.31 1.06 -4.30
CA LEU A 147 20.01 1.63 -5.47
C LEU A 147 19.04 1.88 -6.63
N ASP A 148 18.05 1.02 -6.84
CA ASP A 148 17.00 1.18 -7.85
C ASP A 148 16.08 2.38 -7.52
N LEU A 149 15.73 2.56 -6.25
CA LEU A 149 15.07 3.78 -5.77
C LEU A 149 15.92 5.03 -6.03
N ALA A 150 17.22 4.95 -5.74
CA ALA A 150 18.16 6.05 -5.99
C ALA A 150 18.21 6.39 -7.49
N ALA A 151 18.22 5.39 -8.37
CA ALA A 151 18.15 5.59 -9.83
C ALA A 151 16.85 6.29 -10.25
N GLY A 152 15.71 5.91 -9.69
CA GLY A 152 14.42 6.58 -9.89
C GLY A 152 14.43 8.05 -9.44
N MET A 153 15.29 8.40 -8.48
CA MET A 153 15.43 9.77 -7.95
C MET A 153 16.48 10.63 -8.66
N ILE A 154 17.07 10.17 -9.76
CA ILE A 154 18.19 10.85 -10.43
C ILE A 154 17.83 12.28 -10.88
N LEU A 155 16.60 12.51 -11.35
CA LEU A 155 16.10 13.81 -11.77
C LEU A 155 15.44 14.63 -10.63
N ALA A 156 15.40 14.12 -9.39
CA ALA A 156 14.61 14.67 -8.30
C ALA A 156 13.12 14.86 -8.70
N PRO A 157 12.43 13.78 -9.04
CA PRO A 157 11.08 13.83 -9.58
C PRO A 157 10.08 14.38 -8.57
N ALA A 158 9.01 15.02 -9.07
CA ALA A 158 7.88 15.44 -8.25
C ALA A 158 7.00 14.23 -7.83
N VAL A 159 6.93 13.20 -8.69
CA VAL A 159 6.15 11.98 -8.45
C VAL A 159 7.03 10.75 -8.67
N LEU A 160 7.04 9.84 -7.71
CA LEU A 160 7.71 8.54 -7.80
C LEU A 160 6.68 7.42 -7.83
N PHE A 161 6.71 6.61 -8.88
CA PHE A 161 5.93 5.39 -9.00
C PHE A 161 6.75 4.20 -8.51
N LEU A 162 6.17 3.41 -7.61
CA LEU A 162 6.77 2.20 -7.05
C LEU A 162 5.84 1.00 -7.32
N ASP A 163 6.26 0.11 -8.20
CA ASP A 163 5.48 -1.08 -8.52
C ASP A 163 6.00 -2.28 -7.72
N GLU A 164 5.27 -2.64 -6.64
CA GLU A 164 5.59 -3.72 -5.69
C GLU A 164 7.04 -3.65 -5.14
N PRO A 165 7.43 -2.56 -4.46
CA PRO A 165 8.84 -2.26 -4.16
C PRO A 165 9.51 -3.22 -3.19
N THR A 166 8.76 -3.99 -2.39
CA THR A 166 9.34 -4.88 -1.36
C THR A 166 9.16 -6.36 -1.66
N THR A 167 8.61 -6.70 -2.83
CA THR A 167 8.44 -8.10 -3.24
C THR A 167 9.77 -8.82 -3.26
N GLY A 168 9.84 -9.99 -2.60
CA GLY A 168 11.04 -10.82 -2.53
C GLY A 168 12.11 -10.36 -1.53
N LEU A 169 11.87 -9.31 -0.76
CA LEU A 169 12.79 -8.87 0.29
C LEU A 169 12.48 -9.55 1.63
N ASP A 170 13.51 -9.76 2.41
CA ASP A 170 13.41 -10.15 3.82
C ASP A 170 12.82 -9.00 4.68
N PRO A 171 12.37 -9.26 5.90
CA PRO A 171 11.77 -8.23 6.77
C PRO A 171 12.67 -7.02 7.00
N ARG A 172 13.99 -7.23 7.12
CA ARG A 172 14.95 -6.15 7.30
C ARG A 172 15.05 -5.28 6.05
N GLY A 173 15.19 -5.89 4.87
CA GLY A 173 15.25 -5.18 3.60
C GLY A 173 13.96 -4.39 3.33
N ARG A 174 12.78 -4.92 3.70
CA ARG A 174 11.51 -4.19 3.62
C ARG A 174 11.53 -2.92 4.45
N ASN A 175 11.93 -3.01 5.72
CA ASN A 175 12.01 -1.85 6.61
C ASN A 175 12.97 -0.77 6.08
N GLU A 176 14.13 -1.16 5.55
CA GLU A 176 15.11 -0.24 4.96
C GLU A 176 14.55 0.50 3.74
N VAL A 177 13.77 -0.19 2.89
CA VAL A 177 13.05 0.41 1.76
C VAL A 177 11.95 1.35 2.25
N TRP A 178 11.16 0.96 3.23
CA TRP A 178 10.10 1.80 3.81
C TRP A 178 10.64 3.10 4.40
N GLU A 179 11.77 3.02 5.13
CA GLU A 179 12.42 4.22 5.63
C GLU A 179 12.89 5.15 4.51
N SER A 180 13.46 4.59 3.45
CA SER A 180 13.85 5.36 2.28
C SER A 180 12.66 6.08 1.64
N VAL A 181 11.50 5.41 1.50
CA VAL A 181 10.26 6.00 0.96
C VAL A 181 9.75 7.13 1.86
N ARG A 182 9.71 6.93 3.19
CA ARG A 182 9.28 7.98 4.13
C ARG A 182 10.17 9.23 4.02
N GLU A 183 11.47 9.04 3.89
CA GLU A 183 12.42 10.17 3.74
C GLU A 183 12.20 10.92 2.42
N LEU A 184 11.88 10.23 1.33
CA LEU A 184 11.54 10.87 0.06
C LEU A 184 10.31 11.78 0.18
N VAL A 185 9.28 11.30 0.87
CA VAL A 185 8.03 12.06 1.07
C VAL A 185 8.26 13.27 1.99
N ARG A 186 9.03 13.13 3.06
CA ARG A 186 9.41 14.27 3.93
C ARG A 186 10.12 15.39 3.16
N THR A 187 10.84 15.05 2.09
CA THR A 187 11.49 16.03 1.22
C THR A 187 10.61 16.55 0.09
N GLY A 188 9.31 16.21 0.08
CA GLY A 188 8.30 16.75 -0.82
C GLY A 188 8.01 15.92 -2.07
N THR A 189 8.60 14.72 -2.22
CA THR A 189 8.26 13.81 -3.32
C THR A 189 6.90 13.15 -3.05
N THR A 190 6.02 13.13 -4.05
CA THR A 190 4.77 12.36 -3.99
C THR A 190 5.05 10.92 -4.41
N VAL A 191 4.47 9.94 -3.73
CA VAL A 191 4.67 8.52 -4.04
C VAL A 191 3.34 7.86 -4.37
N LEU A 192 3.27 7.18 -5.52
CA LEU A 192 2.24 6.20 -5.82
C LEU A 192 2.85 4.80 -5.75
N LEU A 193 2.40 4.04 -4.76
CA LEU A 193 2.87 2.70 -4.45
C LEU A 193 1.82 1.67 -4.85
N THR A 194 2.17 0.67 -5.65
CA THR A 194 1.31 -0.51 -5.82
C THR A 194 1.78 -1.62 -4.91
N THR A 195 0.86 -2.31 -4.28
CA THR A 195 1.18 -3.48 -3.46
C THR A 195 0.01 -4.45 -3.37
N GLN A 196 0.31 -5.70 -3.11
CA GLN A 196 -0.62 -6.72 -2.66
C GLN A 196 -0.42 -7.04 -1.16
N HIS A 197 0.61 -6.46 -0.54
CA HIS A 197 0.95 -6.65 0.87
C HIS A 197 0.27 -5.58 1.71
N LEU A 198 -0.69 -6.00 2.52
CA LEU A 198 -1.51 -5.12 3.35
C LEU A 198 -0.67 -4.40 4.42
N ASP A 199 0.33 -5.09 4.98
CA ASP A 199 1.28 -4.49 5.93
C ASP A 199 2.04 -3.30 5.33
N GLU A 200 2.43 -3.40 4.06
CA GLU A 200 3.14 -2.32 3.36
C GLU A 200 2.24 -1.08 3.19
N ALA A 201 0.99 -1.30 2.76
CA ALA A 201 0.01 -0.24 2.65
C ALA A 201 -0.28 0.41 4.00
N ASP A 202 -0.43 -0.39 5.06
CA ASP A 202 -0.70 0.08 6.43
C ASP A 202 0.44 0.92 7.01
N GLN A 203 1.69 0.54 6.71
CA GLN A 203 2.89 1.19 7.25
C GLN A 203 3.31 2.45 6.48
N LEU A 204 3.01 2.54 5.20
CA LEU A 204 3.54 3.60 4.34
C LEU A 204 2.49 4.58 3.85
N ALA A 205 1.26 4.13 3.58
CA ALA A 205 0.30 4.95 2.86
C ALA A 205 -0.40 5.96 3.77
N ASP A 206 -0.42 7.23 3.36
CA ASP A 206 -1.31 8.24 3.93
C ASP A 206 -2.76 8.00 3.50
N ARG A 207 -2.94 7.48 2.28
CA ARG A 207 -4.24 7.06 1.74
C ARG A 207 -4.06 5.78 0.93
N ILE A 208 -5.08 4.93 0.98
CA ILE A 208 -5.15 3.69 0.23
C ILE A 208 -6.35 3.77 -0.71
N SER A 209 -6.14 3.38 -1.97
CA SER A 209 -7.20 3.10 -2.93
C SER A 209 -7.21 1.61 -3.22
N VAL A 210 -8.29 0.93 -2.83
CA VAL A 210 -8.47 -0.51 -3.08
C VAL A 210 -8.97 -0.71 -4.49
N VAL A 211 -8.23 -1.49 -5.29
CA VAL A 211 -8.49 -1.73 -6.71
C VAL A 211 -8.95 -3.17 -6.92
N GLU A 212 -10.07 -3.35 -7.60
CA GLU A 212 -10.60 -4.63 -8.03
C GLU A 212 -11.20 -4.52 -9.44
N ALA A 213 -10.89 -5.50 -10.28
CA ALA A 213 -11.42 -5.58 -11.66
C ALA A 213 -11.29 -4.25 -12.46
N GLY A 214 -10.18 -3.54 -12.30
CA GLY A 214 -9.89 -2.30 -13.00
C GLY A 214 -10.61 -1.05 -12.48
N ARG A 215 -11.21 -1.12 -11.30
CA ARG A 215 -11.92 0.00 -10.64
C ARG A 215 -11.41 0.23 -9.23
N VAL A 216 -11.45 1.45 -8.76
CA VAL A 216 -11.29 1.76 -7.34
C VAL A 216 -12.63 1.48 -6.64
N ILE A 217 -12.62 0.59 -5.66
CA ILE A 217 -13.83 0.16 -4.94
C ILE A 217 -13.94 0.75 -3.54
N ALA A 218 -12.83 1.21 -2.96
CA ALA A 218 -12.80 1.91 -1.67
C ALA A 218 -11.57 2.82 -1.59
N GLU A 219 -11.69 3.93 -0.89
CA GLU A 219 -10.62 4.88 -0.61
C GLU A 219 -10.71 5.41 0.81
N GLY A 220 -9.55 5.61 1.44
CA GLY A 220 -9.47 6.20 2.79
C GLY A 220 -8.05 6.20 3.31
N THR A 221 -7.86 6.75 4.51
CA THR A 221 -6.67 6.46 5.30
C THR A 221 -6.72 4.99 5.75
N PRO A 222 -5.58 4.37 6.12
CA PRO A 222 -5.61 3.03 6.70
C PRO A 222 -6.63 2.88 7.84
N ASP A 223 -6.70 3.87 8.73
CA ASP A 223 -7.64 3.87 9.85
C ASP A 223 -9.10 4.04 9.42
N ASP A 224 -9.39 4.90 8.41
CA ASP A 224 -10.75 5.03 7.86
C ASP A 224 -11.25 3.69 7.31
N LEU A 225 -10.41 2.99 6.53
CA LEU A 225 -10.75 1.70 5.94
C LEU A 225 -10.99 0.63 7.01
N LYS A 226 -10.15 0.57 8.05
CA LYS A 226 -10.32 -0.35 9.19
C LYS A 226 -11.63 -0.07 9.94
N THR A 227 -11.97 1.21 10.13
CA THR A 227 -13.19 1.62 10.84
C THR A 227 -14.47 1.26 10.08
N GLN A 228 -14.44 1.22 8.73
CA GLN A 228 -15.61 0.81 7.92
C GLN A 228 -16.09 -0.62 8.22
N LEU A 229 -15.24 -1.49 8.78
CA LEU A 229 -15.61 -2.84 9.21
C LEU A 229 -16.37 -2.94 10.53
N GLY A 230 -16.64 -1.81 11.20
CA GLY A 230 -17.48 -1.76 12.39
C GLY A 230 -16.76 -1.76 13.72
N GLY A 231 -15.54 -1.18 13.79
CA GLY A 231 -14.86 -0.90 15.07
C GLY A 231 -14.02 -2.06 15.62
N ASP A 232 -13.52 -1.83 16.84
CA ASP A 232 -12.69 -2.79 17.54
C ASP A 232 -13.49 -4.04 17.93
N ARG A 233 -12.81 -5.17 18.10
CA ARG A 233 -13.39 -6.43 18.59
C ARG A 233 -12.76 -6.81 19.91
N ILE A 234 -13.59 -7.19 20.87
CA ILE A 234 -13.13 -7.87 22.08
C ILE A 234 -13.24 -9.37 21.84
N GLU A 235 -12.12 -10.07 21.99
CA GLU A 235 -12.05 -11.53 21.95
C GLU A 235 -11.77 -12.03 23.37
N VAL A 236 -12.62 -12.91 23.85
CA VAL A 236 -12.49 -13.55 25.18
C VAL A 236 -12.39 -15.04 24.98
N VAL A 237 -11.32 -15.66 25.48
CA VAL A 237 -11.16 -17.12 25.52
C VAL A 237 -11.46 -17.60 26.94
N VAL A 238 -12.49 -18.43 27.10
CA VAL A 238 -12.82 -19.01 28.42
C VAL A 238 -11.95 -20.22 28.74
N ALA A 239 -11.69 -20.43 30.04
CA ALA A 239 -10.84 -21.53 30.48
C ALA A 239 -11.49 -22.90 30.23
N ALA A 240 -12.80 -23.03 30.44
CA ALA A 240 -13.53 -24.28 30.24
C ALA A 240 -14.65 -24.13 29.17
N PRO A 241 -14.88 -25.13 28.32
CA PRO A 241 -15.95 -25.11 27.33
C PRO A 241 -17.35 -24.91 27.94
N THR A 242 -17.55 -25.37 29.18
CA THR A 242 -18.82 -25.24 29.92
C THR A 242 -19.20 -23.80 30.20
N ASP A 243 -18.20 -22.89 30.25
CA ASP A 243 -18.42 -21.49 30.60
C ASP A 243 -18.78 -20.63 29.39
N LEU A 244 -18.70 -21.22 28.18
CA LEU A 244 -18.88 -20.50 26.91
C LEU A 244 -20.27 -19.86 26.81
N ALA A 245 -21.32 -20.59 27.16
CA ALA A 245 -22.71 -20.09 27.10
C ALA A 245 -22.93 -18.92 28.08
N THR A 246 -22.34 -19.00 29.28
CA THR A 246 -22.40 -17.95 30.29
C THR A 246 -21.63 -16.71 29.82
N ALA A 247 -20.43 -16.92 29.24
CA ALA A 247 -19.63 -15.84 28.70
C ALA A 247 -20.37 -15.09 27.58
N VAL A 248 -21.01 -15.79 26.64
CA VAL A 248 -21.84 -15.21 25.57
C VAL A 248 -22.94 -14.33 26.16
N ALA A 249 -23.65 -14.82 27.17
CA ALA A 249 -24.73 -14.08 27.82
C ALA A 249 -24.26 -12.77 28.49
N GLN A 250 -23.07 -12.79 29.12
CA GLN A 250 -22.50 -11.60 29.77
C GLN A 250 -21.93 -10.60 28.71
N VAL A 251 -21.21 -11.10 27.73
CA VAL A 251 -20.65 -10.26 26.65
C VAL A 251 -21.78 -9.55 25.89
N ARG A 252 -22.91 -10.25 25.60
CA ARG A 252 -24.09 -9.68 24.98
C ARG A 252 -24.72 -8.52 25.77
N ARG A 253 -24.61 -8.53 27.10
CA ARG A 253 -25.16 -7.46 27.96
C ARG A 253 -24.33 -6.17 27.90
N VAL A 254 -23.06 -6.30 27.61
CA VAL A 254 -22.11 -5.16 27.59
C VAL A 254 -22.00 -4.57 26.18
N ALA A 255 -22.22 -5.38 25.16
CA ALA A 255 -22.06 -4.98 23.76
C ALA A 255 -23.43 -4.76 23.09
N ASP A 256 -23.51 -3.73 22.22
CA ASP A 256 -24.72 -3.39 21.47
C ASP A 256 -24.97 -4.34 20.25
N CYS A 257 -24.24 -5.45 20.15
CA CYS A 257 -24.35 -6.38 19.04
C CYS A 257 -24.23 -7.85 19.47
N GLU A 258 -24.71 -8.77 18.62
CA GLU A 258 -24.62 -10.21 18.84
C GLU A 258 -23.16 -10.70 18.81
N PRO A 259 -22.70 -11.40 19.87
CA PRO A 259 -21.38 -12.01 19.90
C PRO A 259 -21.28 -13.17 18.89
N THR A 260 -20.13 -13.32 18.28
CA THR A 260 -19.77 -14.48 17.47
C THR A 260 -19.03 -15.49 18.37
N VAL A 261 -19.31 -16.79 18.20
CA VAL A 261 -18.75 -17.85 19.05
C VAL A 261 -17.94 -18.83 18.19
N ASP A 262 -16.70 -19.07 18.59
CA ASP A 262 -15.86 -20.16 18.10
C ASP A 262 -15.74 -21.23 19.20
N VAL A 263 -16.48 -22.32 19.04
CA VAL A 263 -16.55 -23.39 20.04
C VAL A 263 -15.23 -24.14 20.20
N ASP A 264 -14.53 -24.37 19.09
CA ASP A 264 -13.26 -25.10 19.09
C ASP A 264 -12.17 -24.34 19.81
N ARG A 265 -12.14 -23.02 19.65
CA ARG A 265 -11.21 -22.11 20.34
C ARG A 265 -11.72 -21.64 21.69
N ARG A 266 -12.94 -21.99 22.09
CA ARG A 266 -13.60 -21.51 23.32
C ARG A 266 -13.64 -19.99 23.38
N MET A 267 -13.85 -19.34 22.26
CA MET A 267 -13.72 -17.90 22.08
C MET A 267 -15.07 -17.26 21.81
N VAL A 268 -15.33 -16.15 22.51
CA VAL A 268 -16.44 -15.23 22.25
C VAL A 268 -15.86 -13.95 21.70
N SER A 269 -16.31 -13.52 20.52
CA SER A 269 -15.88 -12.30 19.88
C SER A 269 -17.05 -11.35 19.72
N VAL A 270 -16.88 -10.08 20.09
CA VAL A 270 -17.91 -9.05 19.99
C VAL A 270 -17.34 -7.75 19.46
N ARG A 271 -18.10 -7.09 18.59
CA ARG A 271 -17.73 -5.76 18.11
C ARG A 271 -18.05 -4.73 19.19
N VAL A 272 -17.13 -3.77 19.37
CA VAL A 272 -17.31 -2.66 20.29
C VAL A 272 -16.96 -1.37 19.58
N GLY A 273 -17.64 -0.26 19.94
CA GLY A 273 -17.19 1.06 19.51
C GLY A 273 -15.79 1.37 20.06
N HIS A 274 -15.15 2.44 19.58
CA HIS A 274 -13.80 2.86 20.01
C HIS A 274 -13.69 3.25 21.50
N GLN A 275 -14.15 2.38 22.40
CA GLN A 275 -14.13 2.61 23.84
C GLN A 275 -13.27 1.55 24.53
N ALA A 276 -12.07 1.95 24.93
CA ALA A 276 -11.22 1.11 25.79
C ALA A 276 -11.93 0.64 27.08
N GLY A 277 -12.97 1.38 27.50
CA GLY A 277 -13.83 1.01 28.63
C GLY A 277 -14.60 -0.28 28.44
N ALA A 278 -15.03 -0.61 27.20
CA ALA A 278 -15.81 -1.81 26.92
C ALA A 278 -15.06 -3.10 27.30
N LEU A 279 -13.74 -3.16 27.14
CA LEU A 279 -12.92 -4.29 27.57
C LEU A 279 -12.99 -4.49 29.10
N VAL A 280 -12.91 -3.40 29.84
CA VAL A 280 -13.00 -3.43 31.31
C VAL A 280 -14.39 -3.88 31.76
N ASP A 281 -15.43 -3.41 31.09
CA ASP A 281 -16.82 -3.77 31.43
C ASP A 281 -17.11 -5.25 31.11
N VAL A 282 -16.59 -5.78 30.00
CA VAL A 282 -16.67 -7.20 29.66
C VAL A 282 -15.96 -8.05 30.74
N LEU A 283 -14.74 -7.67 31.16
CA LEU A 283 -14.02 -8.39 32.18
C LEU A 283 -14.74 -8.38 33.54
N ARG A 284 -15.29 -7.22 33.94
CA ARG A 284 -16.10 -7.11 35.18
C ARG A 284 -17.37 -7.98 35.14
N ALA A 285 -18.04 -8.00 33.96
CA ALA A 285 -19.24 -8.81 33.80
C ALA A 285 -18.96 -10.32 33.89
N LEU A 286 -17.81 -10.76 33.40
CA LEU A 286 -17.37 -12.17 33.48
C LEU A 286 -16.92 -12.53 34.91
N ASP A 287 -16.20 -11.64 35.57
CA ASP A 287 -15.75 -11.82 36.96
C ASP A 287 -16.94 -11.94 37.93
N ALA A 288 -17.98 -11.10 37.75
CA ALA A 288 -19.19 -11.11 38.56
C ALA A 288 -19.96 -12.45 38.56
N VAL A 289 -19.75 -13.27 37.54
CA VAL A 289 -20.38 -14.62 37.40
C VAL A 289 -19.35 -15.74 37.55
N ASN A 290 -18.14 -15.44 38.02
CA ASN A 290 -17.03 -16.37 38.21
C ASN A 290 -16.69 -17.20 36.97
N VAL A 291 -16.71 -16.60 35.76
CA VAL A 291 -16.24 -17.22 34.52
C VAL A 291 -14.74 -16.99 34.40
N PRO A 292 -13.90 -18.05 34.50
CA PRO A 292 -12.47 -17.92 34.35
C PRO A 292 -12.10 -17.62 32.91
N VAL A 293 -11.38 -16.50 32.70
CA VAL A 293 -10.86 -16.08 31.40
C VAL A 293 -9.44 -16.60 31.22
N ALA A 294 -9.19 -17.35 30.14
CA ALA A 294 -7.85 -17.84 29.79
C ALA A 294 -7.04 -16.80 29.02
N ASP A 295 -7.69 -16.03 28.14
CA ASP A 295 -7.08 -14.93 27.40
C ASP A 295 -8.15 -13.89 27.04
N VAL A 296 -7.73 -12.63 26.91
CA VAL A 296 -8.57 -11.54 26.44
C VAL A 296 -7.76 -10.58 25.60
N ALA A 297 -8.30 -10.18 24.45
CA ALA A 297 -7.65 -9.24 23.57
C ALA A 297 -8.64 -8.22 23.00
N LEU A 298 -8.21 -6.96 22.91
CA LEU A 298 -8.87 -5.95 22.07
C LEU A 298 -8.20 -6.00 20.70
N ARG A 299 -8.91 -6.51 19.71
CA ARG A 299 -8.46 -6.62 18.33
C ARG A 299 -8.98 -5.46 17.52
N ARG A 300 -8.08 -4.67 16.96
CA ARG A 300 -8.43 -3.72 15.91
C ARG A 300 -8.55 -4.45 14.58
N PRO A 301 -9.53 -4.12 13.74
CA PRO A 301 -9.58 -4.66 12.39
C PRO A 301 -8.26 -4.42 11.65
N THR A 302 -7.84 -5.41 10.91
CA THR A 302 -6.66 -5.30 10.02
C THR A 302 -7.11 -4.89 8.61
N LEU A 303 -6.19 -4.45 7.78
CA LEU A 303 -6.49 -4.25 6.36
C LEU A 303 -6.83 -5.57 5.65
N ASP A 304 -6.34 -6.73 6.16
CA ASP A 304 -6.73 -8.05 5.68
C ASP A 304 -8.24 -8.27 5.83
N ASP A 305 -8.78 -7.94 7.01
CA ASP A 305 -10.21 -8.03 7.28
C ASP A 305 -11.02 -7.13 6.34
N VAL A 306 -10.53 -5.89 6.10
CA VAL A 306 -11.14 -4.94 5.14
C VAL A 306 -11.17 -5.52 3.75
N PHE A 307 -10.04 -6.04 3.30
CA PHE A 307 -9.89 -6.59 1.97
C PHE A 307 -10.81 -7.79 1.74
N LEU A 308 -10.84 -8.74 2.67
CA LEU A 308 -11.72 -9.91 2.61
C LEU A 308 -13.21 -9.51 2.62
N HIS A 309 -13.58 -8.48 3.39
CA HIS A 309 -14.94 -7.98 3.41
C HIS A 309 -15.36 -7.35 2.08
N LEU A 310 -14.51 -6.48 1.51
CA LEU A 310 -14.79 -5.79 0.26
C LEU A 310 -14.85 -6.74 -0.95
N THR A 311 -13.94 -7.73 -1.00
CA THR A 311 -13.85 -8.69 -2.11
C THR A 311 -14.74 -9.92 -1.92
N GLY A 312 -14.95 -10.39 -0.68
CA GLY A 312 -15.74 -11.58 -0.35
C GLY A 312 -17.25 -11.43 -0.54
N HIS A 313 -17.80 -10.23 -0.39
CA HIS A 313 -19.24 -9.97 -0.63
C HIS A 313 -19.61 -9.99 -2.12
N ARG A 314 -18.68 -9.65 -3.01
CA ARG A 314 -18.95 -9.65 -4.47
C ARG A 314 -18.96 -11.05 -5.09
N THR A 315 -18.19 -11.99 -4.56
CA THR A 315 -18.24 -13.39 -5.01
C THR A 315 -19.58 -14.04 -4.70
N ARG A 316 -20.19 -13.75 -3.54
CA ARG A 316 -21.53 -14.24 -3.21
C ARG A 316 -22.64 -13.61 -4.07
N SER A 317 -22.57 -12.30 -4.32
CA SER A 317 -23.57 -11.61 -5.16
C SER A 317 -23.51 -12.01 -6.64
N ALA A 318 -22.33 -12.41 -7.15
CA ALA A 318 -22.17 -12.88 -8.52
C ALA A 318 -22.68 -14.32 -8.71
N GLU A 319 -22.61 -15.16 -7.68
CA GLU A 319 -23.17 -16.53 -7.68
C GLU A 319 -24.69 -16.53 -7.51
N GLU A 320 -25.26 -15.58 -6.76
CA GLU A 320 -26.72 -15.45 -6.60
C GLU A 320 -27.43 -14.87 -7.84
N VAL A 321 -26.74 -14.13 -8.71
CA VAL A 321 -27.30 -13.60 -9.97
C VAL A 321 -27.15 -14.60 -11.13
N ALA A 322 -26.30 -15.64 -10.97
CA ALA A 322 -26.06 -16.68 -11.98
C ALA A 322 -26.85 -17.99 -11.70
N ALA A 323 -27.63 -18.05 -10.62
CA ALA A 323 -28.53 -19.14 -10.25
C ALA A 323 -30.00 -18.74 -10.46
#